data_a4edb63d70a6188d33cfc0b1afd649df
#
_entry.id   a4edb63d70a6188d33cfc0b1afd649df
#
_cell.length_a   1.000
_cell.length_b   1.000
_cell.length_c   1.000
_cell.angle_alpha   90.00
_cell.angle_beta   90.00
_cell.angle_gamma   90.00
#
_symmetry.space_group_name_H-M   'P 1'
#
loop_
_entity.id
_entity.type
_entity.pdbx_description
1 polymer ?
#
loop_
_entity_poly.entity_id
_entity_poly.type
_entity_poly.pdbx_seq_one_letter_code
_entity_poly.pdbx_strand_id
1 'polypeptide(L)'
;MALPVDNTSPDNLSLDNKFHQFPSPAKLNLFLHVVGRRSDGYHELQTLFQFLDYGDTLEIKVTDCGNITLLTPIAGVAAEDNLIVKAATMLQREAKALGQTNLPGAEIKINKVLPMGGGLGGGSSNAATVLLALNALWQLKLSTEKLAALGLALGADVPVFIHGFAAYAEGVGEKLTPRDPEEYWYLVSKPDCSISTVSVFTSDDLPRNTDRQLAQSADLDACHNDCQVMVIKHYPEVAKLLSWLLEYAPSQMTGTGACIFSRFDSKAEACRIQAQLPEGIESFVAKGINQSPLIPVIEALSLNE
;
A
#
# COMPACT_ATOMS: atom_id res chain seq x y z
N MET A 1 1.21 -16.78 -61.16
CA MET A 1 2.38 -16.63 -60.28
C MET A 1 1.88 -15.86 -59.05
N ALA A 2 1.47 -16.57 -58.01
CA ALA A 2 0.89 -15.99 -56.80
C ALA A 2 2.04 -15.71 -55.84
N LEU A 3 2.10 -14.48 -55.31
CA LEU A 3 3.07 -14.07 -54.28
C LEU A 3 2.71 -14.76 -52.95
N PRO A 4 3.69 -15.15 -52.15
CA PRO A 4 3.42 -15.74 -50.83
C PRO A 4 2.89 -14.64 -49.88
N VAL A 5 1.79 -14.95 -49.23
CA VAL A 5 1.25 -14.15 -48.09
C VAL A 5 2.17 -14.39 -46.91
N ASP A 6 2.85 -13.32 -46.50
CA ASP A 6 3.71 -13.31 -45.34
C ASP A 6 2.80 -13.35 -44.09
N ASN A 7 2.74 -14.53 -43.47
CA ASN A 7 1.94 -14.81 -42.29
C ASN A 7 2.82 -14.55 -41.04
N THR A 8 3.22 -13.29 -40.82
CA THR A 8 3.86 -12.91 -39.58
C THR A 8 2.76 -12.68 -38.54
N SER A 9 2.53 -13.68 -37.72
CA SER A 9 1.75 -13.55 -36.47
C SER A 9 2.40 -12.50 -35.55
N PRO A 10 1.61 -11.61 -34.94
CA PRO A 10 2.11 -10.60 -34.04
C PRO A 10 2.36 -11.12 -32.59
N ASP A 11 2.75 -12.40 -32.45
CA ASP A 11 2.90 -13.08 -31.18
C ASP A 11 4.39 -13.33 -30.82
N ASN A 12 5.21 -12.29 -30.82
CA ASN A 12 6.52 -12.35 -30.19
C ASN A 12 6.63 -11.25 -29.12
N LEU A 13 5.99 -11.47 -27.96
CA LEU A 13 6.47 -10.91 -26.70
C LEU A 13 7.94 -11.36 -26.57
N SER A 14 8.87 -10.47 -26.79
CA SER A 14 10.29 -10.69 -26.45
C SER A 14 10.34 -10.82 -24.92
N LEU A 15 10.17 -12.07 -24.44
CA LEU A 15 10.29 -12.39 -23.02
C LEU A 15 11.74 -12.12 -22.62
N ASP A 16 11.98 -10.94 -22.09
CA ASP A 16 13.23 -10.63 -21.40
C ASP A 16 13.28 -11.53 -20.15
N ASN A 17 14.00 -12.65 -20.24
CA ASN A 17 14.06 -13.70 -19.22
C ASN A 17 14.84 -13.26 -17.97
N LYS A 18 14.59 -12.01 -17.53
CA LYS A 18 15.21 -11.41 -16.34
C LYS A 18 14.16 -10.97 -15.33
N PHE A 19 14.57 -10.85 -14.09
CA PHE A 19 13.80 -10.21 -13.04
C PHE A 19 13.90 -8.69 -13.14
N HIS A 20 12.76 -8.02 -13.19
CA HIS A 20 12.62 -6.57 -13.05
C HIS A 20 12.29 -6.24 -11.59
N GLN A 21 12.92 -5.20 -11.06
CA GLN A 21 12.77 -4.80 -9.67
C GLN A 21 11.80 -3.61 -9.56
N PHE A 22 10.87 -3.70 -8.59
CA PHE A 22 9.82 -2.72 -8.36
C PHE A 22 9.76 -2.33 -6.87
N PRO A 23 9.84 -1.04 -6.53
CA PRO A 23 9.60 -0.60 -5.17
C PRO A 23 8.11 -0.74 -4.81
N SER A 24 7.84 -1.10 -3.58
CA SER A 24 6.50 -1.25 -3.01
C SER A 24 6.45 -0.46 -1.69
N PRO A 25 6.23 0.87 -1.75
CA PRO A 25 6.39 1.78 -0.63
C PRO A 25 5.34 1.56 0.45
N ALA A 26 5.66 1.93 1.69
CA ALA A 26 4.67 2.10 2.74
C ALA A 26 3.84 3.37 2.53
N LYS A 27 2.69 3.46 3.24
CA LYS A 27 1.92 4.70 3.43
C LYS A 27 1.69 4.96 4.91
N LEU A 28 1.44 6.21 5.24
CA LEU A 28 0.84 6.64 6.50
C LEU A 28 -0.58 7.13 6.27
N ASN A 29 -1.44 6.95 7.25
CA ASN A 29 -2.62 7.78 7.43
C ASN A 29 -2.20 8.93 8.35
N LEU A 30 -2.00 10.13 7.81
CA LEU A 30 -1.63 11.32 8.61
C LEU A 30 -2.73 11.74 9.57
N PHE A 31 -3.96 11.32 9.30
CA PHE A 31 -5.09 11.21 10.22
C PHE A 31 -6.05 10.15 9.70
N LEU A 32 -7.00 9.69 10.53
CA LEU A 32 -8.07 8.80 10.12
C LEU A 32 -9.32 9.09 10.93
N HIS A 33 -10.32 9.70 10.30
CA HIS A 33 -11.63 9.96 10.90
C HIS A 33 -12.65 8.95 10.42
N VAL A 34 -13.49 8.47 11.33
CA VAL A 34 -14.66 7.65 11.05
C VAL A 34 -15.88 8.56 11.13
N VAL A 35 -16.38 8.99 9.98
CA VAL A 35 -17.41 10.03 9.85
C VAL A 35 -18.83 9.46 9.70
N GLY A 36 -18.95 8.13 9.71
CA GLY A 36 -20.23 7.46 9.64
C GLY A 36 -20.12 5.95 9.45
N ARG A 37 -21.26 5.27 9.52
CA ARG A 37 -21.40 3.86 9.20
C ARG A 37 -22.40 3.68 8.07
N ARG A 38 -22.03 2.89 7.06
CA ARG A 38 -22.85 2.58 5.89
C ARG A 38 -23.85 1.46 6.19
N SER A 39 -24.90 1.39 5.40
CA SER A 39 -25.90 0.31 5.50
C SER A 39 -25.35 -1.07 5.15
N ASP A 40 -24.26 -1.14 4.37
CA ASP A 40 -23.53 -2.38 4.02
C ASP A 40 -22.57 -2.86 5.13
N GLY A 41 -22.50 -2.12 6.26
CA GLY A 41 -21.66 -2.44 7.40
C GLY A 41 -20.26 -1.82 7.36
N TYR A 42 -19.83 -1.27 6.24
CA TYR A 42 -18.57 -0.52 6.13
C TYR A 42 -18.68 0.85 6.81
N HIS A 43 -17.53 1.47 7.03
CA HIS A 43 -17.45 2.81 7.62
C HIS A 43 -17.12 3.84 6.55
N GLU A 44 -17.75 5.01 6.66
CA GLU A 44 -17.34 6.19 5.90
C GLU A 44 -16.14 6.81 6.60
N LEU A 45 -15.05 6.93 5.86
CA LEU A 45 -13.77 7.41 6.36
C LEU A 45 -13.40 8.74 5.73
N GLN A 46 -12.57 9.49 6.42
CA GLN A 46 -11.76 10.57 5.87
C GLN A 46 -10.33 10.40 6.38
N THR A 47 -9.37 10.44 5.48
CA THR A 47 -7.94 10.30 5.81
C THR A 47 -7.08 11.07 4.83
N LEU A 48 -5.83 11.36 5.22
CA LEU A 48 -4.80 11.83 4.32
C LEU A 48 -3.70 10.79 4.25
N PHE A 49 -3.53 10.21 3.06
CA PHE A 49 -2.44 9.29 2.76
C PHE A 49 -1.18 10.04 2.34
N GLN A 50 -0.04 9.65 2.90
CA GLN A 50 1.28 10.03 2.41
C GLN A 50 2.15 8.78 2.31
N PHE A 51 2.97 8.68 1.25
CA PHE A 51 3.92 7.57 1.10
C PHE A 51 5.17 7.80 1.95
N LEU A 52 5.93 6.72 2.13
CA LEU A 52 7.27 6.76 2.71
C LEU A 52 8.31 6.32 1.66
N ASP A 53 9.51 6.89 1.72
CA ASP A 53 10.67 6.45 0.94
C ASP A 53 11.25 5.10 1.44
N TYR A 54 10.42 4.31 2.08
CA TYR A 54 10.72 3.01 2.66
C TYR A 54 9.61 2.01 2.35
N GLY A 55 9.97 0.80 1.98
CA GLY A 55 8.99 -0.21 1.61
C GLY A 55 9.60 -1.54 1.22
N ASP A 56 8.73 -2.48 0.87
CA ASP A 56 9.12 -3.76 0.31
C ASP A 56 9.66 -3.57 -1.12
N THR A 57 10.29 -4.61 -1.64
CA THR A 57 10.73 -4.66 -3.04
C THR A 57 10.24 -5.96 -3.67
N LEU A 58 9.61 -5.86 -4.84
CA LEU A 58 9.24 -7.02 -5.63
C LEU A 58 10.18 -7.18 -6.82
N GLU A 59 10.55 -8.42 -7.10
CA GLU A 59 11.25 -8.80 -8.34
C GLU A 59 10.29 -9.69 -9.14
N ILE A 60 9.99 -9.29 -10.38
CA ILE A 60 9.01 -9.95 -11.24
C ILE A 60 9.67 -10.34 -12.56
N LYS A 61 9.51 -11.61 -12.94
CA LYS A 61 9.91 -12.14 -14.22
C LYS A 61 8.68 -12.72 -14.94
N VAL A 62 8.46 -12.30 -16.17
CA VAL A 62 7.40 -12.88 -17.04
C VAL A 62 7.80 -14.26 -17.49
N THR A 63 6.83 -15.17 -17.57
CA THR A 63 6.99 -16.53 -18.09
C THR A 63 5.89 -16.85 -19.12
N ASP A 64 6.14 -17.80 -19.98
CA ASP A 64 5.20 -18.29 -21.02
C ASP A 64 4.30 -19.44 -20.56
N CYS A 65 4.53 -19.95 -19.35
CA CYS A 65 3.84 -21.15 -18.85
C CYS A 65 2.44 -20.88 -18.26
N GLY A 66 1.97 -19.63 -18.21
CA GLY A 66 0.67 -19.24 -17.65
C GLY A 66 0.55 -19.39 -16.12
N ASN A 67 1.60 -19.83 -15.44
CA ASN A 67 1.58 -20.01 -13.98
C ASN A 67 2.00 -18.73 -13.24
N ILE A 68 1.34 -18.46 -12.12
CA ILE A 68 1.76 -17.44 -11.15
C ILE A 68 2.45 -18.14 -9.99
N THR A 69 3.72 -17.82 -9.78
CA THR A 69 4.53 -18.45 -8.72
C THR A 69 5.17 -17.39 -7.83
N LEU A 70 4.83 -17.39 -6.54
CA LEU A 70 5.53 -16.61 -5.51
C LEU A 70 6.69 -17.45 -4.98
N LEU A 71 7.92 -17.08 -5.35
CA LEU A 71 9.15 -17.82 -5.01
C LEU A 71 9.61 -17.60 -3.56
N THR A 72 9.18 -16.48 -2.93
CA THR A 72 9.50 -16.15 -1.54
C THR A 72 8.21 -16.14 -0.71
N PRO A 73 7.82 -17.26 -0.08
CA PRO A 73 6.62 -17.32 0.75
C PRO A 73 6.69 -16.31 1.92
N ILE A 74 5.55 -15.73 2.26
CA ILE A 74 5.43 -14.85 3.43
C ILE A 74 4.95 -15.70 4.61
N ALA A 75 5.70 -15.69 5.69
CA ALA A 75 5.37 -16.47 6.89
C ALA A 75 3.97 -16.08 7.42
N GLY A 76 3.15 -17.08 7.73
CA GLY A 76 1.80 -16.89 8.25
C GLY A 76 0.73 -16.50 7.21
N VAL A 77 1.08 -16.46 5.90
CA VAL A 77 0.14 -16.16 4.81
C VAL A 77 0.10 -17.34 3.84
N ALA A 78 -1.05 -17.97 3.72
CA ALA A 78 -1.25 -19.03 2.71
C ALA A 78 -1.12 -18.45 1.30
N ALA A 79 -0.60 -19.23 0.34
CA ALA A 79 -0.34 -18.73 -1.01
C ALA A 79 -1.62 -18.21 -1.70
N GLU A 80 -2.74 -18.90 -1.50
CA GLU A 80 -4.06 -18.53 -2.01
C GLU A 80 -4.61 -17.23 -1.38
N ASP A 81 -4.15 -16.88 -0.19
CA ASP A 81 -4.56 -15.66 0.51
C ASP A 81 -3.62 -14.48 0.27
N ASN A 82 -2.47 -14.75 -0.32
CA ASN A 82 -1.48 -13.70 -0.59
C ASN A 82 -1.97 -12.73 -1.67
N LEU A 83 -1.99 -11.44 -1.34
CA LEU A 83 -2.47 -10.38 -2.24
C LEU A 83 -1.62 -10.26 -3.51
N ILE A 84 -0.34 -10.63 -3.49
CA ILE A 84 0.54 -10.70 -4.66
C ILE A 84 -0.03 -11.71 -5.68
N VAL A 85 -0.34 -12.92 -5.21
CA VAL A 85 -0.88 -13.99 -6.05
C VAL A 85 -2.29 -13.64 -6.53
N LYS A 86 -3.13 -13.12 -5.63
CA LYS A 86 -4.50 -12.68 -5.98
C LYS A 86 -4.48 -11.58 -7.05
N ALA A 87 -3.60 -10.59 -6.94
CA ALA A 87 -3.45 -9.50 -7.90
C ALA A 87 -3.03 -10.02 -9.28
N ALA A 88 -1.98 -10.84 -9.34
CA ALA A 88 -1.50 -11.43 -10.58
C ALA A 88 -2.57 -12.31 -11.26
N THR A 89 -3.26 -13.17 -10.48
CA THR A 89 -4.32 -14.03 -10.98
C THR A 89 -5.52 -13.22 -11.49
N MET A 90 -5.86 -12.11 -10.80
CA MET A 90 -6.93 -11.21 -11.24
C MET A 90 -6.58 -10.56 -12.58
N LEU A 91 -5.34 -10.13 -12.75
CA LEU A 91 -4.88 -9.54 -14.00
C LEU A 91 -4.83 -10.56 -15.16
N GLN A 92 -4.49 -11.82 -14.89
CA GLN A 92 -4.62 -12.89 -15.91
C GLN A 92 -6.06 -13.08 -16.39
N ARG A 93 -7.04 -12.95 -15.49
CA ARG A 93 -8.46 -13.02 -15.89
C ARG A 93 -8.85 -11.86 -16.80
N GLU A 94 -8.33 -10.66 -16.54
CA GLU A 94 -8.54 -9.51 -17.43
C GLU A 94 -7.84 -9.73 -18.79
N ALA A 95 -6.61 -10.26 -18.83
CA ALA A 95 -5.91 -10.61 -20.06
C ALA A 95 -6.72 -11.59 -20.92
N LYS A 96 -7.29 -12.61 -20.28
CA LYS A 96 -8.20 -13.56 -20.95
C LYS A 96 -9.46 -12.88 -21.49
N ALA A 97 -10.05 -11.98 -20.72
CA ALA A 97 -11.23 -11.21 -21.13
C ALA A 97 -10.95 -10.28 -22.31
N LEU A 98 -9.70 -9.82 -22.47
CA LEU A 98 -9.20 -9.06 -23.63
C LEU A 98 -8.91 -9.94 -24.86
N GLY A 99 -9.11 -11.27 -24.77
CA GLY A 99 -8.95 -12.20 -25.88
C GLY A 99 -7.55 -12.81 -26.00
N GLN A 100 -6.67 -12.63 -25.02
CA GLN A 100 -5.38 -13.32 -25.02
C GLN A 100 -5.59 -14.83 -24.84
N THR A 101 -5.12 -15.62 -25.78
CA THR A 101 -5.22 -17.10 -25.79
C THR A 101 -4.05 -17.75 -25.05
N ASN A 102 -2.85 -17.19 -25.22
CA ASN A 102 -1.66 -17.58 -24.48
C ASN A 102 -1.52 -16.67 -23.25
N LEU A 103 -2.00 -17.13 -22.09
CA LEU A 103 -1.92 -16.34 -20.88
C LEU A 103 -0.47 -16.30 -20.39
N PRO A 104 0.09 -15.08 -20.19
CA PRO A 104 1.41 -14.95 -19.61
C PRO A 104 1.38 -15.38 -18.14
N GLY A 105 2.49 -15.95 -17.68
CA GLY A 105 2.74 -16.25 -16.27
C GLY A 105 3.73 -15.27 -15.65
N ALA A 106 3.98 -15.45 -14.36
CA ALA A 106 5.00 -14.68 -13.65
C ALA A 106 5.65 -15.48 -12.52
N GLU A 107 6.95 -15.33 -12.37
CA GLU A 107 7.69 -15.66 -11.17
C GLU A 107 7.93 -14.36 -10.38
N ILE A 108 7.54 -14.38 -9.11
CA ILE A 108 7.58 -13.18 -8.25
C ILE A 108 8.39 -13.52 -6.99
N LYS A 109 9.31 -12.62 -6.63
CA LYS A 109 9.99 -12.62 -5.33
C LYS A 109 9.64 -11.35 -4.59
N ILE A 110 9.66 -11.42 -3.26
CA ILE A 110 9.51 -10.26 -2.40
C ILE A 110 10.63 -10.20 -1.38
N ASN A 111 11.26 -9.02 -1.26
CA ASN A 111 12.04 -8.65 -0.10
C ASN A 111 11.12 -7.88 0.86
N LYS A 112 10.63 -8.57 1.90
CA LYS A 112 9.66 -8.05 2.86
C LYS A 112 10.38 -7.38 4.02
N VAL A 113 10.31 -6.05 4.08
CA VAL A 113 10.91 -5.23 5.14
C VAL A 113 9.85 -4.50 5.99
N LEU A 114 8.64 -4.34 5.45
CA LEU A 114 7.56 -3.72 6.20
C LEU A 114 6.95 -4.70 7.22
N PRO A 115 6.74 -4.28 8.47
CA PRO A 115 6.08 -5.09 9.48
C PRO A 115 4.64 -5.44 9.06
N MET A 116 4.24 -6.68 9.30
CA MET A 116 2.87 -7.12 9.01
C MET A 116 1.90 -6.61 10.07
N GLY A 117 0.68 -6.26 9.65
CA GLY A 117 -0.38 -5.80 10.55
C GLY A 117 -0.07 -4.47 11.23
N GLY A 118 0.75 -3.62 10.61
CA GLY A 118 1.19 -2.34 11.18
C GLY A 118 0.39 -1.10 10.74
N GLY A 119 -0.64 -1.23 9.90
CA GLY A 119 -1.36 -0.07 9.38
C GLY A 119 -0.61 0.69 8.26
N LEU A 120 0.51 0.15 7.76
CA LEU A 120 1.39 0.77 6.73
C LEU A 120 0.98 0.45 5.30
N GLY A 121 -0.07 -0.34 5.08
CA GLY A 121 -0.56 -0.70 3.76
C GLY A 121 0.33 -1.66 2.96
N GLY A 122 1.31 -2.34 3.58
CA GLY A 122 2.31 -3.15 2.87
C GLY A 122 1.72 -4.21 1.93
N GLY A 123 0.71 -4.97 2.36
CA GLY A 123 0.02 -5.96 1.50
C GLY A 123 -0.70 -5.31 0.31
N SER A 124 -1.36 -4.16 0.54
CA SER A 124 -2.04 -3.38 -0.50
C SER A 124 -1.03 -2.77 -1.48
N SER A 125 0.11 -2.29 -0.98
CA SER A 125 1.22 -1.81 -1.81
C SER A 125 1.77 -2.92 -2.70
N ASN A 126 2.01 -4.12 -2.13
CA ASN A 126 2.49 -5.26 -2.91
C ASN A 126 1.50 -5.65 -4.02
N ALA A 127 0.18 -5.66 -3.73
CA ALA A 127 -0.85 -5.94 -4.72
C ALA A 127 -0.88 -4.88 -5.84
N ALA A 128 -0.83 -3.60 -5.48
CA ALA A 128 -0.79 -2.50 -6.44
C ALA A 128 0.47 -2.57 -7.33
N THR A 129 1.62 -2.86 -6.73
CA THR A 129 2.88 -3.05 -7.45
C THR A 129 2.74 -4.17 -8.50
N VAL A 130 2.17 -5.30 -8.12
CA VAL A 130 1.92 -6.43 -9.05
C VAL A 130 0.97 -6.01 -10.18
N LEU A 131 -0.15 -5.33 -9.86
CA LEU A 131 -1.11 -4.88 -10.87
C LEU A 131 -0.46 -3.93 -11.89
N LEU A 132 0.29 -2.94 -11.43
CA LEU A 132 0.96 -1.97 -12.30
C LEU A 132 2.08 -2.62 -13.11
N ALA A 133 2.96 -3.38 -12.45
CA ALA A 133 4.10 -4.02 -13.10
C ALA A 133 3.68 -5.04 -14.16
N LEU A 134 2.73 -5.93 -13.83
CA LEU A 134 2.26 -6.93 -14.79
C LEU A 134 1.38 -6.32 -15.89
N ASN A 135 0.65 -5.23 -15.63
CA ASN A 135 -0.05 -4.50 -16.68
C ASN A 135 0.93 -3.96 -17.73
N ALA A 136 2.08 -3.42 -17.30
CA ALA A 136 3.14 -2.97 -18.19
C ALA A 136 3.84 -4.17 -18.87
N LEU A 137 4.37 -5.11 -18.09
CA LEU A 137 5.14 -6.26 -18.61
C LEU A 137 4.33 -7.18 -19.54
N TRP A 138 3.03 -7.34 -19.31
CA TRP A 138 2.12 -8.12 -20.17
C TRP A 138 1.48 -7.27 -21.27
N GLN A 139 1.80 -5.97 -21.34
CA GLN A 139 1.29 -5.01 -22.33
C GLN A 139 -0.24 -4.98 -22.45
N LEU A 140 -0.93 -5.11 -21.32
CA LEU A 140 -2.39 -5.15 -21.30
C LEU A 140 -3.02 -3.77 -21.54
N LYS A 141 -2.28 -2.68 -21.31
CA LYS A 141 -2.72 -1.29 -21.54
C LYS A 141 -4.01 -0.92 -20.81
N LEU A 142 -4.26 -1.55 -19.65
CA LEU A 142 -5.38 -1.18 -18.80
C LEU A 142 -5.14 0.21 -18.22
N SER A 143 -6.21 1.04 -18.16
CA SER A 143 -6.11 2.37 -17.57
C SER A 143 -5.92 2.32 -16.05
N THR A 144 -5.42 3.41 -15.48
CA THR A 144 -5.24 3.56 -14.03
C THR A 144 -6.56 3.36 -13.28
N GLU A 145 -7.68 3.87 -13.81
CA GLU A 145 -9.01 3.71 -13.22
C GLU A 145 -9.45 2.23 -13.21
N LYS A 146 -9.17 1.49 -14.30
CA LYS A 146 -9.48 0.07 -14.36
C LYS A 146 -8.63 -0.70 -13.36
N LEU A 147 -7.34 -0.42 -13.26
CA LEU A 147 -6.45 -1.04 -12.27
C LEU A 147 -6.86 -0.69 -10.84
N ALA A 148 -7.25 0.56 -10.58
CA ALA A 148 -7.75 0.99 -9.28
C ALA A 148 -9.05 0.26 -8.89
N ALA A 149 -9.96 0.06 -9.84
CA ALA A 149 -11.18 -0.72 -9.62
C ALA A 149 -10.89 -2.19 -9.30
N LEU A 150 -9.92 -2.81 -9.98
CA LEU A 150 -9.44 -4.15 -9.66
C LEU A 150 -8.79 -4.18 -8.27
N GLY A 151 -7.97 -3.18 -7.98
CA GLY A 151 -7.29 -3.02 -6.70
C GLY A 151 -8.23 -2.87 -5.53
N LEU A 152 -9.33 -2.13 -5.68
CA LEU A 152 -10.35 -1.94 -4.65
C LEU A 152 -10.98 -3.27 -4.22
N ALA A 153 -11.16 -4.21 -5.14
CA ALA A 153 -11.65 -5.56 -4.84
C ALA A 153 -10.66 -6.40 -4.02
N LEU A 154 -9.38 -6.04 -4.02
CA LEU A 154 -8.33 -6.67 -3.21
C LEU A 154 -8.17 -6.03 -1.83
N GLY A 155 -8.42 -4.71 -1.74
CA GLY A 155 -8.33 -3.97 -0.49
C GLY A 155 -8.53 -2.47 -0.66
N ALA A 156 -9.10 -1.83 0.36
CA ALA A 156 -9.47 -0.41 0.32
C ALA A 156 -8.27 0.54 0.11
N ASP A 157 -7.07 0.16 0.58
CA ASP A 157 -5.85 0.96 0.42
C ASP A 157 -5.17 0.73 -0.95
N VAL A 158 -5.55 -0.29 -1.75
CA VAL A 158 -4.88 -0.58 -3.03
C VAL A 158 -4.98 0.58 -4.02
N PRO A 159 -6.14 1.26 -4.17
CA PRO A 159 -6.27 2.36 -5.12
C PRO A 159 -5.26 3.50 -4.94
N VAL A 160 -4.92 3.91 -3.71
CA VAL A 160 -3.95 5.00 -3.51
C VAL A 160 -2.56 4.62 -4.02
N PHE A 161 -2.15 3.36 -3.88
CA PHE A 161 -0.88 2.87 -4.43
C PHE A 161 -0.90 2.77 -5.95
N ILE A 162 -2.05 2.46 -6.56
CA ILE A 162 -2.23 2.46 -8.02
C ILE A 162 -2.10 3.87 -8.58
N HIS A 163 -2.77 4.86 -7.96
CA HIS A 163 -2.69 6.25 -8.39
C HIS A 163 -1.33 6.88 -8.14
N GLY A 164 -0.62 6.45 -7.10
CA GLY A 164 0.77 6.82 -6.85
C GLY A 164 1.02 8.25 -6.39
N PHE A 165 0.01 8.96 -5.88
CA PHE A 165 0.14 10.30 -5.29
C PHE A 165 -0.46 10.35 -3.88
N ALA A 166 0.09 11.21 -3.02
CA ALA A 166 -0.48 11.49 -1.71
C ALA A 166 -1.87 12.10 -1.88
N ALA A 167 -2.84 11.65 -1.09
CA ALA A 167 -4.24 11.98 -1.35
C ALA A 167 -5.06 12.11 -0.07
N TYR A 168 -5.93 13.10 -0.05
CA TYR A 168 -7.10 13.08 0.81
C TYR A 168 -8.09 12.03 0.28
N ALA A 169 -8.54 11.14 1.15
CA ALA A 169 -9.37 10.01 0.78
C ALA A 169 -10.68 10.02 1.56
N GLU A 170 -11.77 9.69 0.87
CA GLU A 170 -13.12 9.54 1.41
C GLU A 170 -13.72 8.18 1.02
N GLY A 171 -14.95 7.94 1.47
CA GLY A 171 -15.61 6.65 1.26
C GLY A 171 -15.05 5.59 2.20
N VAL A 172 -14.65 4.43 1.67
CA VAL A 172 -13.87 3.43 2.44
C VAL A 172 -12.35 3.67 2.30
N GLY A 173 -11.93 4.78 1.63
CA GLY A 173 -10.56 5.15 1.31
C GLY A 173 -10.27 5.21 -0.20
N GLU A 174 -11.29 4.98 -1.05
CA GLU A 174 -11.16 4.86 -2.51
C GLU A 174 -11.39 6.16 -3.28
N LYS A 175 -12.04 7.17 -2.68
CA LYS A 175 -12.31 8.45 -3.34
C LYS A 175 -11.16 9.41 -3.08
N LEU A 176 -10.22 9.46 -3.99
CA LEU A 176 -8.95 10.15 -3.84
C LEU A 176 -8.98 11.56 -4.44
N THR A 177 -8.55 12.54 -3.67
CA THR A 177 -8.27 13.91 -4.11
C THR A 177 -6.79 14.20 -3.86
N PRO A 178 -5.98 14.52 -4.89
CA PRO A 178 -4.56 14.77 -4.73
C PRO A 178 -4.26 15.86 -3.70
N ARG A 179 -3.26 15.64 -2.88
CA ARG A 179 -2.77 16.58 -1.88
C ARG A 179 -1.26 16.45 -1.75
N ASP A 180 -0.61 17.56 -1.38
CA ASP A 180 0.84 17.62 -1.18
C ASP A 180 1.13 18.06 0.27
N PRO A 181 0.96 17.16 1.28
CA PRO A 181 1.35 17.47 2.64
C PRO A 181 2.85 17.67 2.75
N GLU A 182 3.28 18.39 3.79
CA GLU A 182 4.71 18.61 4.05
C GLU A 182 5.46 17.28 4.25
N GLU A 183 6.62 17.15 3.64
CA GLU A 183 7.44 15.94 3.65
C GLU A 183 8.40 15.93 4.84
N TYR A 184 7.91 15.52 5.98
CA TYR A 184 8.69 15.33 7.20
C TYR A 184 9.50 14.05 7.21
N TRP A 185 10.42 13.94 8.17
CA TRP A 185 11.02 12.67 8.56
C TRP A 185 10.15 11.99 9.61
N TYR A 186 9.91 10.72 9.42
CA TYR A 186 9.10 9.92 10.32
C TYR A 186 9.93 8.80 10.96
N LEU A 187 9.87 8.70 12.29
CA LEU A 187 10.20 7.49 13.00
C LEU A 187 8.94 6.64 13.09
N VAL A 188 8.93 5.51 12.42
CA VAL A 188 7.84 4.52 12.50
C VAL A 188 8.26 3.43 13.47
N SER A 189 7.41 3.17 14.46
CA SER A 189 7.70 2.24 15.56
C SER A 189 6.53 1.30 15.76
N LYS A 190 6.79 0.00 15.92
CA LYS A 190 5.79 -1.04 16.12
C LYS A 190 6.08 -1.81 17.41
N PRO A 191 5.15 -1.81 18.38
CA PRO A 191 5.25 -2.68 19.55
C PRO A 191 5.01 -4.15 19.13
N ASP A 192 5.45 -5.08 19.96
CA ASP A 192 5.25 -6.52 19.74
C ASP A 192 3.79 -6.91 20.04
N CYS A 193 2.88 -6.42 19.19
CA CYS A 193 1.47 -6.84 19.18
C CYS A 193 0.91 -6.86 17.77
N SER A 194 -0.19 -7.58 17.59
CA SER A 194 -0.93 -7.68 16.34
C SER A 194 -2.38 -7.27 16.56
N ILE A 195 -2.87 -6.38 15.70
CA ILE A 195 -4.22 -5.82 15.79
C ILE A 195 -5.01 -6.21 14.54
N SER A 196 -6.16 -6.83 14.74
CA SER A 196 -7.06 -7.14 13.64
C SER A 196 -7.84 -5.90 13.23
N THR A 197 -7.77 -5.51 11.96
CA THR A 197 -8.58 -4.42 11.38
C THR A 197 -10.08 -4.64 11.63
N VAL A 198 -10.55 -5.88 11.54
CA VAL A 198 -11.95 -6.23 11.82
C VAL A 198 -12.30 -5.93 13.28
N SER A 199 -11.45 -6.31 14.23
CA SER A 199 -11.72 -6.06 15.66
C SER A 199 -11.79 -4.56 15.98
N VAL A 200 -10.97 -3.73 15.32
CA VAL A 200 -11.01 -2.27 15.49
C VAL A 200 -12.33 -1.71 14.97
N PHE A 201 -12.72 -2.02 13.73
CA PHE A 201 -13.92 -1.47 13.13
C PHE A 201 -15.23 -2.03 13.70
N THR A 202 -15.21 -3.18 14.36
CA THR A 202 -16.40 -3.75 15.03
C THR A 202 -16.51 -3.36 16.50
N SER A 203 -15.48 -2.75 17.09
CA SER A 203 -15.47 -2.35 18.51
C SER A 203 -16.52 -1.27 18.80
N ASP A 204 -17.22 -1.40 19.92
CA ASP A 204 -18.15 -0.37 20.41
C ASP A 204 -17.42 0.90 20.89
N ASP A 205 -16.15 0.80 21.21
CA ASP A 205 -15.31 1.93 21.64
C ASP A 205 -14.82 2.81 20.47
N LEU A 206 -15.06 2.40 19.22
CA LEU A 206 -14.65 3.19 18.03
C LEU A 206 -15.58 4.40 17.86
N PRO A 207 -15.07 5.65 17.86
CA PRO A 207 -15.83 6.82 17.43
C PRO A 207 -16.32 6.66 15.98
N ARG A 208 -17.58 7.06 15.69
CA ARG A 208 -18.17 6.88 14.34
C ARG A 208 -18.89 8.11 13.80
N ASN A 209 -18.75 9.23 14.49
CA ASN A 209 -19.46 10.48 14.16
C ASN A 209 -18.51 11.67 14.21
N THR A 210 -17.24 11.48 13.86
CA THR A 210 -16.28 12.59 13.80
C THR A 210 -16.70 13.56 12.70
N ASP A 211 -16.65 14.85 12.99
CA ASP A 211 -17.06 15.90 12.08
C ASP A 211 -16.25 15.83 10.78
N ARG A 212 -16.95 15.94 9.65
CA ARG A 212 -16.31 15.93 8.33
C ARG A 212 -15.44 17.16 8.14
N GLN A 213 -14.23 16.94 7.64
CA GLN A 213 -13.31 17.99 7.21
C GLN A 213 -13.44 18.21 5.70
N LEU A 214 -13.26 19.44 5.26
CA LEU A 214 -13.13 19.71 3.82
C LEU A 214 -11.70 19.38 3.37
N ALA A 215 -11.55 18.70 2.24
CA ALA A 215 -10.26 18.28 1.71
C ALA A 215 -9.25 19.45 1.60
N GLN A 216 -9.71 20.67 1.26
CA GLN A 216 -8.85 21.84 1.07
C GLN A 216 -8.39 22.50 2.38
N SER A 217 -9.12 22.30 3.49
CA SER A 217 -8.91 23.03 4.76
C SER A 217 -8.70 22.11 5.96
N ALA A 218 -8.41 20.81 5.74
CA ALA A 218 -8.10 19.92 6.83
C ALA A 218 -6.81 20.39 7.55
N ASP A 219 -6.96 20.82 8.80
CA ASP A 219 -5.86 21.18 9.66
C ASP A 219 -5.27 19.90 10.26
N LEU A 220 -4.11 19.50 9.75
CA LEU A 220 -3.47 18.25 10.17
C LEU A 220 -3.05 18.25 11.63
N ASP A 221 -2.76 19.41 12.22
CA ASP A 221 -2.38 19.49 13.62
C ASP A 221 -3.59 19.36 14.57
N ALA A 222 -4.81 19.62 14.07
CA ALA A 222 -6.06 19.38 14.78
C ALA A 222 -6.67 18.00 14.48
N CYS A 223 -6.18 17.29 13.46
CA CYS A 223 -6.67 15.97 13.06
C CYS A 223 -6.05 14.86 13.93
N HIS A 224 -6.77 13.75 14.06
CA HIS A 224 -6.37 12.59 14.87
C HIS A 224 -6.75 11.29 14.18
N ASN A 225 -6.39 10.16 14.81
CA ASN A 225 -6.82 8.84 14.36
C ASN A 225 -7.89 8.28 15.31
N ASP A 226 -9.13 8.17 14.85
CA ASP A 226 -10.25 7.64 15.64
C ASP A 226 -10.01 6.21 16.12
N CYS A 227 -9.32 5.39 15.33
CA CYS A 227 -8.97 4.02 15.74
C CYS A 227 -8.02 3.99 16.95
N GLN A 228 -7.22 5.03 17.14
CA GLN A 228 -6.24 5.11 18.24
C GLN A 228 -6.93 5.08 19.60
N VAL A 229 -8.09 5.71 19.77
CA VAL A 229 -8.84 5.75 21.05
C VAL A 229 -9.16 4.35 21.52
N MET A 230 -9.71 3.52 20.64
CA MET A 230 -10.01 2.11 20.92
C MET A 230 -8.73 1.31 21.18
N VAL A 231 -7.72 1.48 20.32
CA VAL A 231 -6.51 0.68 20.37
C VAL A 231 -5.73 0.93 21.66
N ILE A 232 -5.51 2.15 22.09
CA ILE A 232 -4.79 2.44 23.34
C ILE A 232 -5.53 1.93 24.58
N LYS A 233 -6.87 1.79 24.52
CA LYS A 233 -7.68 1.24 25.60
C LYS A 233 -7.48 -0.27 25.76
N HIS A 234 -7.33 -1.01 24.64
CA HIS A 234 -7.30 -2.46 24.62
C HIS A 234 -5.90 -3.07 24.44
N TYR A 235 -4.93 -2.27 24.00
CA TYR A 235 -3.55 -2.69 23.72
C TYR A 235 -2.55 -1.83 24.50
N PRO A 236 -2.24 -2.21 25.76
CA PRO A 236 -1.34 -1.44 26.62
C PRO A 236 0.06 -1.19 26.05
N GLU A 237 0.54 -2.09 25.16
CA GLU A 237 1.83 -1.98 24.49
C GLU A 237 1.85 -0.76 23.57
N VAL A 238 0.77 -0.53 22.82
CA VAL A 238 0.60 0.64 21.95
C VAL A 238 0.48 1.91 22.79
N ALA A 239 -0.32 1.88 23.87
CA ALA A 239 -0.50 3.02 24.75
C ALA A 239 0.82 3.46 25.41
N LYS A 240 1.64 2.52 25.88
CA LYS A 240 2.95 2.79 26.47
C LYS A 240 3.92 3.40 25.47
N LEU A 241 4.02 2.80 24.26
CA LEU A 241 4.92 3.29 23.24
C LEU A 241 4.50 4.69 22.76
N LEU A 242 3.19 4.92 22.55
CA LEU A 242 2.67 6.23 22.16
C LEU A 242 2.99 7.30 23.21
N SER A 243 2.75 7.00 24.49
CA SER A 243 3.06 7.92 25.58
C SER A 243 4.55 8.26 25.64
N TRP A 244 5.42 7.28 25.45
CA TRP A 244 6.86 7.50 25.40
C TRP A 244 7.28 8.38 24.22
N LEU A 245 6.75 8.11 23.00
CA LEU A 245 7.09 8.87 21.80
C LEU A 245 6.60 10.33 21.87
N LEU A 246 5.45 10.58 22.50
CA LEU A 246 4.89 11.93 22.69
C LEU A 246 5.76 12.84 23.57
N GLU A 247 6.68 12.30 24.37
CA GLU A 247 7.67 13.09 25.11
C GLU A 247 8.72 13.74 24.19
N TYR A 248 8.89 13.24 22.95
CA TYR A 248 9.95 13.66 22.04
C TYR A 248 9.43 14.39 20.80
N ALA A 249 8.26 13.99 20.27
CA ALA A 249 7.71 14.55 19.03
C ALA A 249 6.20 14.32 18.91
N PRO A 250 5.50 15.10 18.07
CA PRO A 250 4.12 14.79 17.68
C PRO A 250 4.04 13.37 17.12
N SER A 251 3.22 12.53 17.75
CA SER A 251 3.14 11.09 17.46
C SER A 251 1.71 10.62 17.42
N GLN A 252 1.38 9.73 16.48
CA GLN A 252 0.08 9.07 16.44
C GLN A 252 0.15 7.73 15.71
N MET A 253 -0.87 6.92 15.90
CA MET A 253 -1.02 5.63 15.24
C MET A 253 -1.44 5.80 13.77
N THR A 254 -0.92 4.97 12.86
CA THR A 254 -1.36 4.93 11.46
C THR A 254 -2.34 3.79 11.21
N GLY A 255 -3.37 4.05 10.41
CA GLY A 255 -4.40 3.06 10.09
C GLY A 255 -5.09 2.51 11.33
N THR A 256 -5.28 1.21 11.36
CA THR A 256 -5.82 0.48 12.54
C THR A 256 -4.75 0.02 13.53
N GLY A 257 -3.50 0.48 13.35
CA GLY A 257 -2.35 0.10 14.17
C GLY A 257 -1.69 -1.19 13.67
N ALA A 258 -0.68 -1.72 14.38
CA ALA A 258 -0.13 -1.22 15.66
C ALA A 258 0.99 -0.17 15.50
N CYS A 259 1.41 0.20 14.26
CA CYS A 259 2.48 1.17 14.09
C CYS A 259 2.06 2.57 14.53
N ILE A 260 3.01 3.23 15.19
CA ILE A 260 2.96 4.64 15.56
C ILE A 260 4.02 5.35 14.72
N PHE A 261 3.70 6.52 14.18
CA PHE A 261 4.67 7.39 13.55
C PHE A 261 4.88 8.66 14.38
N SER A 262 6.10 9.12 14.46
CA SER A 262 6.51 10.37 15.10
C SER A 262 7.16 11.28 14.07
N ARG A 263 6.77 12.56 14.04
CA ARG A 263 7.17 13.55 13.04
C ARG A 263 8.38 14.35 13.49
N PHE A 264 9.38 14.49 12.62
CA PHE A 264 10.61 15.25 12.86
C PHE A 264 10.98 16.11 11.63
N ASP A 265 11.64 17.24 11.87
CA ASP A 265 12.13 18.11 10.79
C ASP A 265 13.41 17.55 10.13
N SER A 266 14.14 16.69 10.83
CA SER A 266 15.39 16.13 10.32
C SER A 266 15.53 14.62 10.55
N LYS A 267 16.22 13.94 9.62
CA LYS A 267 16.60 12.54 9.75
C LYS A 267 17.45 12.30 11.01
N ALA A 268 18.35 13.22 11.30
CA ALA A 268 19.26 13.10 12.44
C ALA A 268 18.51 13.04 13.78
N GLU A 269 17.48 13.86 13.95
CA GLU A 269 16.62 13.82 15.15
C GLU A 269 15.83 12.53 15.23
N ALA A 270 15.17 12.11 14.14
CA ALA A 270 14.45 10.85 14.09
C ALA A 270 15.34 9.67 14.47
N CYS A 271 16.56 9.58 13.90
CA CYS A 271 17.51 8.52 14.22
C CYS A 271 18.02 8.62 15.68
N ARG A 272 18.19 9.83 16.24
CA ARG A 272 18.58 10.02 17.63
C ARG A 272 17.52 9.45 18.59
N ILE A 273 16.24 9.66 18.30
CA ILE A 273 15.17 9.12 19.13
C ILE A 273 15.00 7.61 18.87
N GLN A 274 15.14 7.15 17.61
CA GLN A 274 15.16 5.72 17.30
C GLN A 274 16.16 4.95 18.15
N ALA A 275 17.37 5.47 18.33
CA ALA A 275 18.42 4.84 19.13
C ALA A 275 18.10 4.76 20.64
N GLN A 276 17.07 5.45 21.11
CA GLN A 276 16.62 5.48 22.51
C GLN A 276 15.35 4.65 22.74
N LEU A 277 14.77 4.06 21.66
CA LEU A 277 13.56 3.25 21.79
C LEU A 277 13.76 2.12 22.81
N PRO A 278 12.73 1.77 23.58
CA PRO A 278 12.75 0.60 24.43
C PRO A 278 13.11 -0.67 23.65
N GLU A 279 13.75 -1.61 24.33
CA GLU A 279 14.09 -2.91 23.73
C GLU A 279 12.85 -3.66 23.22
N GLY A 280 12.97 -4.35 22.09
CA GLY A 280 11.90 -5.12 21.47
C GLY A 280 10.95 -4.31 20.57
N ILE A 281 11.18 -3.01 20.39
CA ILE A 281 10.41 -2.20 19.45
C ILE A 281 11.02 -2.28 18.05
N GLU A 282 10.27 -2.85 17.10
CA GLU A 282 10.63 -2.82 15.68
C GLU A 282 10.45 -1.39 15.13
N SER A 283 11.46 -0.85 14.44
CA SER A 283 11.37 0.54 13.97
C SER A 283 12.24 0.84 12.75
N PHE A 284 11.86 1.88 12.02
CA PHE A 284 12.67 2.45 10.94
C PHE A 284 12.43 3.96 10.84
N VAL A 285 13.38 4.67 10.23
CA VAL A 285 13.25 6.08 9.89
C VAL A 285 13.11 6.22 8.39
N ALA A 286 12.10 6.99 7.96
CA ALA A 286 11.82 7.22 6.56
C ALA A 286 11.36 8.67 6.32
N LYS A 287 11.54 9.15 5.09
CA LYS A 287 10.98 10.44 4.67
C LYS A 287 9.58 10.26 4.11
N GLY A 288 8.66 11.15 4.49
CA GLY A 288 7.38 11.30 3.81
C GLY A 288 7.61 11.80 2.39
N ILE A 289 6.92 11.20 1.43
CA ILE A 289 6.99 11.59 0.01
C ILE A 289 5.58 11.65 -0.58
N ASN A 290 5.35 12.59 -1.50
CA ASN A 290 4.02 12.80 -2.08
C ASN A 290 3.79 12.04 -3.38
N GLN A 291 4.85 11.47 -3.96
CA GLN A 291 4.77 10.58 -5.12
C GLN A 291 5.38 9.22 -4.82
N SER A 292 4.70 8.17 -5.25
CA SER A 292 5.19 6.80 -5.12
C SER A 292 6.44 6.59 -6.00
N PRO A 293 7.53 6.02 -5.45
CA PRO A 293 8.72 5.72 -6.23
C PRO A 293 8.48 4.61 -7.29
N LEU A 294 7.35 3.94 -7.26
CA LEU A 294 6.95 2.95 -8.25
C LEU A 294 6.61 3.58 -9.60
N ILE A 295 5.94 4.75 -9.60
CA ILE A 295 5.40 5.35 -10.83
C ILE A 295 6.50 5.60 -11.88
N PRO A 296 7.62 6.27 -11.58
CA PRO A 296 8.67 6.48 -12.58
C PRO A 296 9.30 5.16 -13.09
N VAL A 297 9.29 4.10 -12.28
CA VAL A 297 9.77 2.77 -12.72
C VAL A 297 8.82 2.15 -13.76
N ILE A 298 7.50 2.27 -13.54
CA ILE A 298 6.48 1.80 -14.50
C ILE A 298 6.52 2.61 -15.79
N GLU A 299 6.63 3.94 -15.70
CA GLU A 299 6.73 4.83 -16.86
C GLU A 299 7.97 4.51 -17.71
N ALA A 300 9.11 4.26 -17.07
CA ALA A 300 10.35 3.91 -17.77
C ALA A 300 10.25 2.57 -18.53
N LEU A 301 9.46 1.61 -18.05
CA LEU A 301 9.18 0.37 -18.80
C LEU A 301 8.36 0.65 -20.06
N SER A 302 7.38 1.53 -19.97
CA SER A 302 6.48 1.87 -21.09
C SER A 302 7.16 2.72 -22.19
N LEU A 303 8.27 3.38 -21.89
CA LEU A 303 9.03 4.21 -22.85
C LEU A 303 10.10 3.42 -23.61
N ASN A 304 10.46 2.23 -23.16
CA ASN A 304 11.49 1.40 -23.81
C ASN A 304 10.90 0.41 -24.84
N GLU A 305 9.64 0.55 -25.17
CA GLU A 305 8.90 -0.14 -26.24
C GLU A 305 8.68 0.75 -27.46
#